data_3d0f0ab85d02b97b479ee23f1961411e
#
_entry.id   3d0f0ab85d02b97b479ee23f1961411e
#
_cell.length_a   1.000
_cell.length_b   1.000
_cell.length_c   1.000
_cell.angle_alpha   90.00
_cell.angle_beta   90.00
_cell.angle_gamma   90.00
#
_symmetry.space_group_name_H-M   'P 1'
#
loop_
_entity.id
_entity.type
_entity.pdbx_description
1 polymer ?
#
loop_
_entity_poly.entity_id
_entity_poly.type
_entity_poly.pdbx_seq_one_letter_code
_entity_poly.pdbx_strand_id
1 'polypeptide(L)'
;EDWRWRMVTPAKGDFAGVPLTPAARKLGLAWDPAKDEAAQEQCKAYGAAAIMRVPGRLHITWQDDSTLRIEADAGTQTRLLRFGGGATEARPSWQGNSVAQWEGIVRGTGAPDFLPIALNPREGTRGRSLEVVTTNLRPGYLRKNGVPYGARTTVREYYDLFTERNGDIWFTVTTIVEDPENLTE
;
A
#
# COMPACT_ATOMS: atom_id res chain seq x y z
N GLU A 1 19.36 -1.75 -1.62
CA GLU A 1 18.37 -1.84 -2.72
C GLU A 1 18.63 -0.76 -3.76
N ASP A 2 18.55 -1.10 -5.02
CA ASP A 2 18.72 -0.13 -6.10
C ASP A 2 17.46 0.77 -6.15
N TRP A 3 17.61 2.07 -5.88
CA TRP A 3 16.53 3.06 -5.91
C TRP A 3 15.77 3.09 -7.24
N ARG A 4 16.38 2.68 -8.34
CA ARG A 4 15.77 2.58 -9.68
C ARG A 4 14.58 1.63 -9.70
N TRP A 5 14.56 0.62 -8.84
CA TRP A 5 13.45 -0.32 -8.72
C TRP A 5 12.17 0.31 -8.18
N ARG A 6 12.28 1.42 -7.50
CA ARG A 6 11.15 2.19 -6.94
C ARG A 6 10.64 3.24 -7.90
N MET A 7 11.51 3.83 -8.70
CA MET A 7 11.23 4.98 -9.55
C MET A 7 10.95 4.63 -11.01
N VAL A 8 11.48 3.52 -11.49
CA VAL A 8 11.38 3.12 -12.90
C VAL A 8 10.69 1.76 -12.99
N THR A 9 9.74 1.64 -13.92
CA THR A 9 9.15 0.35 -14.25
C THR A 9 10.19 -0.56 -14.90
N PRO A 10 10.49 -1.73 -14.33
CA PRO A 10 11.39 -2.69 -14.94
C PRO A 10 10.87 -3.18 -16.29
N ALA A 11 11.75 -3.63 -17.17
CA ALA A 11 11.38 -4.22 -18.44
C ALA A 11 10.49 -5.46 -18.25
N LYS A 12 9.70 -5.79 -19.26
CA LYS A 12 8.95 -7.06 -19.30
C LYS A 12 9.90 -8.23 -19.10
N GLY A 13 9.54 -9.16 -18.22
CA GLY A 13 10.35 -10.31 -17.87
C GLY A 13 11.41 -10.06 -16.78
N ASP A 14 11.62 -8.82 -16.40
CA ASP A 14 12.49 -8.48 -15.27
C ASP A 14 11.69 -8.50 -13.95
N PHE A 15 11.80 -9.61 -13.25
CA PHE A 15 11.12 -9.86 -11.99
C PHE A 15 12.07 -9.89 -10.79
N ALA A 16 13.26 -9.33 -10.93
CA ALA A 16 14.26 -9.33 -9.87
C ALA A 16 13.70 -8.76 -8.57
N GLY A 17 13.99 -9.44 -7.46
CA GLY A 17 13.54 -9.08 -6.13
C GLY A 17 12.05 -9.37 -5.84
N VAL A 18 11.36 -10.15 -6.70
CA VAL A 18 10.01 -10.64 -6.43
C VAL A 18 10.02 -12.16 -6.39
N PRO A 19 9.66 -12.80 -5.27
CA PRO A 19 9.68 -14.26 -5.10
C PRO A 19 8.46 -14.91 -5.78
N LEU A 20 8.42 -14.87 -7.12
CA LEU A 20 7.30 -15.40 -7.90
C LEU A 20 7.30 -16.92 -7.95
N THR A 21 6.11 -17.51 -7.83
CA THR A 21 5.91 -18.91 -8.20
C THR A 21 6.19 -19.12 -9.69
N PRO A 22 6.53 -20.37 -10.14
CA PRO A 22 6.72 -20.66 -11.57
C PRO A 22 5.50 -20.30 -12.41
N ALA A 23 4.28 -20.49 -11.90
CA ALA A 23 3.03 -20.14 -12.58
C ALA A 23 2.90 -18.62 -12.75
N ALA A 24 3.14 -17.84 -11.68
CA ALA A 24 3.09 -16.38 -11.72
C ALA A 24 4.15 -15.80 -12.66
N ARG A 25 5.36 -16.38 -12.67
CA ARG A 25 6.42 -15.99 -13.62
C ARG A 25 5.98 -16.20 -15.07
N LYS A 26 5.30 -17.32 -15.38
CA LYS A 26 4.76 -17.58 -16.71
C LYS A 26 3.69 -16.54 -17.10
N LEU A 27 2.80 -16.18 -16.17
CA LEU A 27 1.80 -15.14 -16.40
C LEU A 27 2.44 -13.78 -16.68
N GLY A 28 3.44 -13.39 -15.89
CA GLY A 28 4.17 -12.14 -16.09
C GLY A 28 4.91 -12.09 -17.43
N LEU A 29 5.50 -13.20 -17.88
CA LEU A 29 6.13 -13.29 -19.20
C LEU A 29 5.12 -13.18 -20.36
N ALA A 30 3.90 -13.69 -20.15
CA ALA A 30 2.81 -13.61 -21.12
C ALA A 30 2.09 -12.24 -21.12
N TRP A 31 2.40 -11.36 -20.16
CA TRP A 31 1.76 -10.05 -20.05
C TRP A 31 1.88 -9.23 -21.34
N ASP A 32 0.77 -8.61 -21.71
CA ASP A 32 0.67 -7.76 -22.90
C ASP A 32 -0.22 -6.55 -22.56
N PRO A 33 0.35 -5.34 -22.49
CA PRO A 33 -0.40 -4.14 -22.13
C PRO A 33 -1.50 -3.80 -23.14
N ALA A 34 -1.35 -4.16 -24.41
CA ALA A 34 -2.39 -3.92 -25.41
C ALA A 34 -3.64 -4.74 -25.16
N LYS A 35 -3.52 -5.94 -24.55
CA LYS A 35 -4.67 -6.73 -24.14
C LYS A 35 -5.38 -6.11 -22.95
N ASP A 36 -4.65 -5.59 -21.98
CA ASP A 36 -5.23 -4.89 -20.83
C ASP A 36 -5.96 -3.61 -21.29
N GLU A 37 -5.38 -2.87 -22.24
CA GLU A 37 -6.02 -1.69 -22.83
C GLU A 37 -7.30 -2.04 -23.59
N ALA A 38 -7.26 -3.04 -24.45
CA ALA A 38 -8.44 -3.52 -25.18
C ALA A 38 -9.56 -4.00 -24.25
N ALA A 39 -9.20 -4.57 -23.09
CA ALA A 39 -10.14 -4.98 -22.05
C ALA A 39 -10.58 -3.85 -21.10
N GLN A 40 -10.09 -2.63 -21.30
CA GLN A 40 -10.29 -1.48 -20.39
C GLN A 40 -9.79 -1.76 -18.95
N GLU A 41 -8.71 -2.52 -18.82
CA GLU A 41 -8.12 -2.98 -17.56
C GLU A 41 -6.72 -2.39 -17.30
N GLN A 42 -6.35 -1.32 -17.96
CA GLN A 42 -5.05 -0.64 -17.80
C GLN A 42 -4.79 -0.14 -16.36
N CYS A 43 -5.85 -0.06 -15.53
CA CYS A 43 -5.74 0.28 -14.12
C CYS A 43 -5.23 -0.85 -13.21
N LYS A 44 -5.04 -2.06 -13.72
CA LYS A 44 -4.53 -3.22 -12.93
C LYS A 44 -3.22 -2.95 -12.18
N ALA A 45 -2.36 -2.09 -12.72
CA ALA A 45 -1.07 -1.75 -12.12
C ALA A 45 -1.13 -0.59 -11.12
N TYR A 46 -2.31 -0.04 -10.88
CA TYR A 46 -2.54 1.08 -9.97
C TYR A 46 -3.42 0.69 -8.77
N GLY A 47 -3.56 -0.60 -8.51
CA GLY A 47 -4.27 -1.12 -7.35
C GLY A 47 -3.52 -0.90 -6.03
N ALA A 48 -4.18 -1.16 -4.89
CA ALA A 48 -3.62 -0.97 -3.56
C ALA A 48 -2.26 -1.63 -3.35
N ALA A 49 -2.05 -2.81 -3.95
CA ALA A 49 -0.79 -3.55 -3.85
C ALA A 49 0.40 -2.89 -4.57
N ALA A 50 0.17 -1.85 -5.39
CA ALA A 50 1.19 -1.23 -6.23
C ALA A 50 1.26 0.29 -6.11
N ILE A 51 0.13 0.97 -5.88
CA ILE A 51 -0.05 2.41 -6.07
C ILE A 51 0.96 3.27 -5.28
N MET A 52 1.29 2.86 -4.03
CA MET A 52 2.19 3.62 -3.17
C MET A 52 3.66 3.59 -3.63
N ARG A 53 3.99 2.79 -4.64
CA ARG A 53 5.32 2.75 -5.27
C ARG A 53 5.40 3.49 -6.60
N VAL A 54 4.26 3.93 -7.11
CA VAL A 54 4.20 4.68 -8.37
C VAL A 54 4.47 6.15 -8.06
N PRO A 55 5.45 6.79 -8.72
CA PRO A 55 5.70 8.22 -8.53
C PRO A 55 4.48 9.04 -8.89
N GLY A 56 4.16 10.02 -8.06
CA GLY A 56 3.01 10.89 -8.25
C GLY A 56 2.75 11.71 -7.01
N ARG A 57 1.80 12.62 -7.10
CA ARG A 57 1.31 13.38 -5.95
C ARG A 57 0.22 12.61 -5.25
N LEU A 58 0.17 12.75 -3.94
CA LEU A 58 -0.89 12.23 -3.09
C LEU A 58 -1.61 13.41 -2.44
N HIS A 59 -2.94 13.35 -2.43
CA HIS A 59 -3.78 14.23 -1.65
C HIS A 59 -4.50 13.40 -0.60
N ILE A 60 -4.18 13.65 0.67
CA ILE A 60 -4.69 12.86 1.80
C ILE A 60 -5.55 13.77 2.66
N THR A 61 -6.82 13.42 2.82
CA THR A 61 -7.81 14.20 3.55
C THR A 61 -8.75 13.31 4.35
N TRP A 62 -9.30 13.82 5.44
CA TRP A 62 -10.42 13.17 6.09
C TRP A 62 -11.69 13.39 5.27
N GLN A 63 -12.34 12.30 4.85
CA GLN A 63 -13.63 12.34 4.20
C GLN A 63 -14.76 12.52 5.22
N ASP A 64 -14.60 11.87 6.37
CA ASP A 64 -15.47 11.92 7.54
C ASP A 64 -14.66 11.56 8.81
N ASP A 65 -15.29 11.48 9.98
CA ASP A 65 -14.61 11.23 11.27
C ASP A 65 -13.91 9.86 11.37
N SER A 66 -14.19 8.94 10.44
CA SER A 66 -13.70 7.57 10.48
C SER A 66 -13.07 7.10 9.16
N THR A 67 -13.02 7.95 8.15
CA THR A 67 -12.53 7.59 6.82
C THR A 67 -11.48 8.56 6.32
N LEU A 68 -10.26 8.08 6.13
CA LEU A 68 -9.20 8.81 5.46
C LEU A 68 -9.24 8.50 3.96
N ARG A 69 -9.25 9.54 3.14
CA ARG A 69 -9.25 9.47 1.68
C ARG A 69 -7.86 9.79 1.15
N ILE A 70 -7.33 8.91 0.31
CA ILE A 70 -6.09 9.10 -0.42
C ILE A 70 -6.42 9.18 -1.91
N GLU A 71 -6.11 10.31 -2.53
CA GLU A 71 -6.20 10.52 -3.98
C GLU A 71 -4.79 10.52 -4.56
N ALA A 72 -4.56 9.67 -5.55
CA ALA A 72 -3.28 9.57 -6.23
C ALA A 72 -3.42 10.04 -7.68
N ASP A 73 -2.53 10.93 -8.13
CA ASP A 73 -2.46 11.36 -9.53
C ASP A 73 -2.20 10.16 -10.46
N ALA A 74 -1.33 9.26 -10.01
CA ALA A 74 -0.99 8.06 -10.74
C ALA A 74 -2.24 7.18 -10.94
N GLY A 75 -2.63 6.99 -12.19
CA GLY A 75 -3.82 6.23 -12.57
C GLY A 75 -5.14 6.86 -12.12
N THR A 76 -5.14 8.08 -11.60
CA THR A 76 -6.35 8.79 -11.10
C THR A 76 -7.14 7.92 -10.11
N GLN A 77 -6.46 7.43 -9.08
CA GLN A 77 -7.04 6.49 -8.13
C GLN A 77 -7.45 7.16 -6.83
N THR A 78 -8.51 6.64 -6.22
CA THR A 78 -8.96 7.02 -4.88
C THR A 78 -9.01 5.78 -3.99
N ARG A 79 -8.41 5.85 -2.80
CA ARG A 79 -8.49 4.82 -1.75
C ARG A 79 -9.17 5.39 -0.53
N LEU A 80 -9.97 4.57 0.14
CA LEU A 80 -10.62 4.90 1.40
C LEU A 80 -10.09 3.99 2.50
N LEU A 81 -9.44 4.58 3.49
CA LEU A 81 -8.93 3.86 4.66
C LEU A 81 -9.92 4.06 5.81
N ARG A 82 -10.59 2.98 6.23
CA ARG A 82 -11.68 3.04 7.21
C ARG A 82 -11.21 2.61 8.58
N PHE A 83 -11.45 3.45 9.57
CA PHE A 83 -11.18 3.16 10.98
C PHE A 83 -12.39 2.48 11.62
N GLY A 84 -12.14 1.57 12.56
CA GLY A 84 -13.20 0.89 13.31
C GLY A 84 -14.01 -0.14 12.50
N GLY A 85 -13.51 -0.61 11.35
CA GLY A 85 -14.16 -1.69 10.60
C GLY A 85 -15.47 -1.30 9.91
N GLY A 86 -15.60 -0.05 9.44
CA GLY A 86 -16.78 0.46 8.73
C GLY A 86 -17.20 -0.38 7.53
N ALA A 87 -18.30 -0.02 6.88
CA ALA A 87 -18.90 -0.75 5.76
C ALA A 87 -17.88 -1.07 4.66
N THR A 88 -17.76 -2.36 4.33
CA THR A 88 -16.88 -2.86 3.29
C THR A 88 -17.66 -3.08 2.00
N GLU A 89 -17.03 -2.83 0.86
CA GLU A 89 -17.63 -3.15 -0.42
C GLU A 89 -17.65 -4.67 -0.62
N ALA A 90 -18.79 -5.21 -1.04
CA ALA A 90 -18.93 -6.64 -1.29
C ALA A 90 -18.19 -7.08 -2.57
N ARG A 91 -18.08 -6.19 -3.55
CA ARG A 91 -17.43 -6.50 -4.83
C ARG A 91 -15.93 -6.23 -4.75
N PRO A 92 -15.09 -7.17 -5.22
CA PRO A 92 -13.65 -6.92 -5.34
C PRO A 92 -13.35 -5.73 -6.25
N SER A 93 -12.41 -4.89 -5.81
CA SER A 93 -11.89 -3.78 -6.60
C SER A 93 -10.36 -3.77 -6.57
N TRP A 94 -9.70 -3.00 -7.43
CA TRP A 94 -8.23 -2.88 -7.36
C TRP A 94 -7.75 -2.15 -6.11
N GLN A 95 -8.60 -1.30 -5.51
CA GLN A 95 -8.29 -0.63 -4.25
C GLN A 95 -8.70 -1.47 -3.02
N GLY A 96 -9.54 -2.48 -3.20
CA GLY A 96 -9.98 -3.38 -2.14
C GLY A 96 -10.71 -2.68 -1.00
N ASN A 97 -10.78 -3.37 0.12
CA ASN A 97 -11.30 -2.86 1.39
C ASN A 97 -10.15 -2.65 2.36
N SER A 98 -9.87 -1.39 2.70
CA SER A 98 -8.78 -1.02 3.60
C SER A 98 -9.32 -0.68 4.98
N VAL A 99 -8.89 -1.42 5.99
CA VAL A 99 -9.13 -1.15 7.41
C VAL A 99 -7.88 -0.54 8.01
N ALA A 100 -8.02 0.59 8.67
CA ALA A 100 -6.96 1.37 9.25
C ALA A 100 -7.01 1.37 10.77
N GLN A 101 -5.85 1.35 11.41
CA GLN A 101 -5.71 1.54 12.84
C GLN A 101 -4.39 2.23 13.17
N TRP A 102 -4.40 3.07 14.21
CA TRP A 102 -3.17 3.63 14.73
C TRP A 102 -2.45 2.57 15.56
N GLU A 103 -1.21 2.30 15.24
CA GLU A 103 -0.38 1.46 16.10
C GLU A 103 -0.29 2.11 17.49
N GLY A 104 -0.78 1.37 18.49
CA GLY A 104 -0.68 1.80 19.87
C GLY A 104 0.79 1.86 20.30
N ILE A 105 1.15 2.86 21.11
CA ILE A 105 2.34 2.76 21.93
C ILE A 105 2.15 1.49 22.75
N VAL A 106 3.07 0.53 22.64
CA VAL A 106 3.10 -0.63 23.52
C VAL A 106 3.23 -0.05 24.93
N ARG A 107 2.12 0.01 25.66
CA ARG A 107 2.12 0.37 27.06
C ARG A 107 2.93 -0.71 27.76
N GLY A 108 4.12 -0.33 28.22
CA GLY A 108 4.86 -1.19 29.15
C GLY A 108 3.90 -1.54 30.30
N THR A 109 3.79 -2.82 30.60
CA THR A 109 2.96 -3.34 31.70
C THR A 109 3.38 -2.62 32.98
N GLY A 110 2.59 -1.61 33.43
CA GLY A 110 2.83 -0.88 34.66
C GLY A 110 2.65 0.64 34.64
N ALA A 111 2.35 1.26 33.50
CA ALA A 111 2.05 2.71 33.50
C ALA A 111 0.56 2.96 33.82
N PRO A 112 0.24 3.85 34.77
CA PRO A 112 -1.14 4.19 35.08
C PRO A 112 -1.85 4.89 33.92
N ASP A 113 -3.10 4.54 33.68
CA ASP A 113 -3.94 4.92 32.52
C ASP A 113 -4.19 6.43 32.33
N PHE A 114 -3.77 7.27 33.26
CA PHE A 114 -4.12 8.70 33.30
C PHE A 114 -2.93 9.65 33.07
N LEU A 115 -1.73 9.14 32.78
CA LEU A 115 -0.63 10.04 32.38
C LEU A 115 -0.90 10.58 30.99
N PRO A 116 -1.20 11.90 30.84
CA PRO A 116 -1.14 12.51 29.52
C PRO A 116 0.30 12.35 29.05
N ILE A 117 0.48 11.66 27.94
CA ILE A 117 1.78 11.60 27.30
C ILE A 117 2.09 13.04 26.89
N ALA A 118 2.87 13.72 27.70
CA ALA A 118 3.48 14.99 27.33
C ALA A 118 4.40 14.65 26.15
N LEU A 119 3.88 14.87 24.95
CA LEU A 119 4.65 14.84 23.73
C LEU A 119 5.70 15.92 23.85
N ASN A 120 6.91 15.53 24.23
CA ASN A 120 8.04 16.43 24.23
C ASN A 120 8.52 16.53 22.77
N PRO A 121 8.28 17.65 22.05
CA PRO A 121 8.59 17.75 20.62
C PRO A 121 10.10 17.73 20.31
N ARG A 122 10.93 17.61 21.33
CA ARG A 122 12.39 17.76 21.23
C ARG A 122 13.18 16.47 21.19
N GLU A 123 12.60 15.33 21.49
CA GLU A 123 13.25 14.03 21.34
C GLU A 123 12.40 13.20 20.39
N GLY A 124 12.87 13.06 19.15
CA GLY A 124 12.46 12.17 18.08
C GLY A 124 11.23 11.32 18.34
N THR A 125 10.09 11.94 18.55
CA THR A 125 8.82 11.25 18.68
C THR A 125 8.57 10.58 17.34
N ARG A 126 8.83 9.27 17.25
CA ARG A 126 8.28 8.46 16.17
C ARG A 126 6.79 8.70 16.19
N GLY A 127 6.28 9.37 15.16
CA GLY A 127 4.84 9.52 14.97
C GLY A 127 4.19 8.14 15.10
N ARG A 128 2.95 8.07 15.52
CA ARG A 128 2.22 6.80 15.52
C ARG A 128 2.17 6.32 14.08
N SER A 129 2.63 5.11 13.82
CA SER A 129 2.44 4.44 12.54
C SER A 129 0.95 4.21 12.32
N LEU A 130 0.49 4.46 11.10
CA LEU A 130 -0.85 4.05 10.69
C LEU A 130 -0.73 2.69 10.01
N GLU A 131 -1.24 1.65 10.64
CA GLU A 131 -1.36 0.34 10.02
C GLU A 131 -2.63 0.28 9.18
N VAL A 132 -2.50 -0.24 7.95
CA VAL A 132 -3.61 -0.44 7.03
C VAL A 132 -3.56 -1.87 6.50
N VAL A 133 -4.65 -2.60 6.66
CA VAL A 133 -4.81 -3.94 6.07
C VAL A 133 -5.86 -3.88 4.98
N THR A 134 -5.46 -4.26 3.76
CA THR A 134 -6.34 -4.25 2.58
C THR A 134 -6.58 -5.67 2.08
N THR A 135 -7.84 -6.01 1.92
CA THR A 135 -8.33 -7.29 1.41
C THR A 135 -9.36 -7.06 0.29
N ASN A 136 -10.00 -8.13 -0.19
CA ASN A 136 -11.03 -8.07 -1.23
C ASN A 136 -10.54 -7.39 -2.52
N LEU A 137 -9.32 -7.73 -2.91
CA LEU A 137 -8.67 -7.19 -4.09
C LEU A 137 -9.14 -7.93 -5.35
N ARG A 138 -9.36 -7.18 -6.43
CA ARG A 138 -9.44 -7.72 -7.78
C ARG A 138 -8.01 -8.02 -8.26
N PRO A 139 -7.76 -9.18 -8.92
CA PRO A 139 -6.43 -9.51 -9.45
C PRO A 139 -5.84 -8.38 -10.30
N GLY A 140 -4.57 -8.12 -10.13
CA GLY A 140 -3.88 -7.02 -10.79
C GLY A 140 -2.37 -7.23 -10.87
N TYR A 141 -1.61 -6.15 -10.90
CA TYR A 141 -0.15 -6.21 -11.00
C TYR A 141 0.53 -5.49 -9.84
N LEU A 142 1.54 -6.14 -9.27
CA LEU A 142 2.44 -5.53 -8.27
C LEU A 142 3.37 -4.49 -8.89
N ARG A 143 3.66 -4.62 -10.19
CA ARG A 143 4.52 -3.73 -10.97
C ARG A 143 3.93 -3.55 -12.36
N LYS A 144 4.19 -2.40 -12.97
CA LYS A 144 3.71 -2.06 -14.32
C LYS A 144 4.33 -2.89 -15.45
N ASN A 145 5.07 -3.92 -15.14
CA ASN A 145 5.63 -4.88 -16.09
C ASN A 145 4.95 -6.26 -16.06
N GLY A 146 3.74 -6.33 -15.50
CA GLY A 146 2.93 -7.53 -15.52
C GLY A 146 3.20 -8.53 -14.39
N VAL A 147 3.92 -8.16 -13.32
CA VAL A 147 4.07 -9.00 -12.12
C VAL A 147 2.72 -9.16 -11.45
N PRO A 148 2.10 -10.36 -11.49
CA PRO A 148 0.72 -10.53 -11.07
C PRO A 148 0.57 -10.59 -9.54
N TYR A 149 -0.64 -10.26 -9.08
CA TYR A 149 -1.17 -10.68 -7.79
C TYR A 149 -2.61 -11.19 -7.94
N GLY A 150 -3.02 -12.09 -7.03
CA GLY A 150 -4.30 -12.79 -7.09
C GLY A 150 -5.40 -12.18 -6.23
N ALA A 151 -6.59 -12.79 -6.30
CA ALA A 151 -7.76 -12.35 -5.53
C ALA A 151 -7.63 -12.58 -4.01
N ARG A 152 -6.76 -13.52 -3.59
CA ARG A 152 -6.52 -13.85 -2.18
C ARG A 152 -5.39 -13.03 -1.57
N THR A 153 -4.92 -12.01 -2.28
CA THR A 153 -3.86 -11.12 -1.81
C THR A 153 -4.34 -10.29 -0.62
N THR A 154 -3.50 -10.23 0.39
CA THR A 154 -3.60 -9.28 1.50
C THR A 154 -2.45 -8.29 1.40
N VAL A 155 -2.76 -7.02 1.55
CA VAL A 155 -1.76 -5.95 1.60
C VAL A 155 -1.77 -5.32 2.98
N ARG A 156 -0.62 -5.30 3.64
CA ARG A 156 -0.41 -4.61 4.91
C ARG A 156 0.55 -3.46 4.68
N GLU A 157 0.15 -2.28 5.11
CA GLU A 157 0.92 -1.06 4.92
C GLU A 157 1.09 -0.35 6.25
N TYR A 158 2.27 0.24 6.44
CA TYR A 158 2.60 1.10 7.57
C TYR A 158 2.97 2.47 7.03
N TYR A 159 2.24 3.47 7.46
CA TYR A 159 2.40 4.85 7.04
C TYR A 159 3.03 5.63 8.19
N ASP A 160 4.20 6.19 7.92
CA ASP A 160 4.99 6.91 8.90
C ASP A 160 5.28 8.34 8.44
N LEU A 161 5.17 9.28 9.36
CA LEU A 161 5.63 10.66 9.18
C LEU A 161 6.77 10.93 10.15
N PHE A 162 7.86 11.46 9.66
CA PHE A 162 8.94 11.94 10.52
C PHE A 162 9.55 13.23 9.98
N THR A 163 10.08 14.02 10.90
CA THR A 163 10.70 15.29 10.58
C THR A 163 12.22 15.17 10.78
N GLU A 164 12.97 15.52 9.76
CA GLU A 164 14.42 15.60 9.81
C GLU A 164 14.90 16.84 10.57
N ARG A 165 16.19 16.85 10.94
CA ARG A 165 16.79 17.97 11.69
C ARG A 165 16.79 19.29 10.91
N ASN A 166 16.76 19.24 9.59
CA ASN A 166 16.67 20.39 8.69
C ASN A 166 15.25 20.96 8.57
N GLY A 167 14.25 20.29 9.17
CA GLY A 167 12.84 20.65 9.10
C GLY A 167 12.05 19.98 7.99
N ASP A 168 12.67 19.18 7.14
CA ASP A 168 11.99 18.42 6.12
C ASP A 168 11.10 17.35 6.75
N ILE A 169 9.89 17.20 6.19
CA ILE A 169 8.93 16.18 6.60
C ILE A 169 8.94 15.05 5.56
N TRP A 170 9.19 13.85 6.04
CA TRP A 170 9.18 12.65 5.22
C TRP A 170 7.91 11.83 5.49
N PHE A 171 7.31 11.38 4.41
CA PHE A 171 6.22 10.41 4.44
C PHE A 171 6.72 9.11 3.84
N THR A 172 6.76 8.05 4.66
CA THR A 172 7.21 6.73 4.22
C THR A 172 6.08 5.74 4.30
N VAL A 173 6.06 4.81 3.37
CA VAL A 173 5.10 3.70 3.35
C VAL A 173 5.86 2.39 3.19
N THR A 174 5.75 1.54 4.21
CA THR A 174 6.23 0.15 4.13
C THR A 174 5.08 -0.72 3.71
N THR A 175 5.20 -1.40 2.57
CA THR A 175 4.15 -2.28 2.03
C THR A 175 4.61 -3.73 2.08
N ILE A 176 3.82 -4.59 2.72
CA ILE A 176 3.98 -6.03 2.76
C ILE A 176 2.82 -6.63 1.96
N VAL A 177 3.14 -7.48 0.99
CA VAL A 177 2.14 -8.15 0.14
C VAL A 177 2.24 -9.65 0.39
N GLU A 178 1.16 -10.24 0.82
CA GLU A 178 1.00 -11.67 1.00
C GLU A 178 0.05 -12.18 -0.09
N ASP A 179 0.55 -13.06 -0.95
CA ASP A 179 -0.22 -13.64 -2.06
C ASP A 179 0.09 -15.14 -2.19
N PRO A 180 -0.75 -16.00 -1.63
CA PRO A 180 -0.50 -17.44 -1.63
C PRO A 180 -0.59 -18.09 -3.01
N GLU A 181 -1.05 -17.38 -4.02
CA GLU A 181 -1.18 -17.88 -5.39
C GLU A 181 0.03 -17.56 -6.26
N ASN A 182 0.62 -16.39 -6.06
CA ASN A 182 1.65 -15.88 -6.97
C ASN A 182 3.02 -15.70 -6.32
N LEU A 183 3.11 -15.61 -4.98
CA LEU A 183 4.35 -15.44 -4.25
C LEU A 183 4.72 -16.73 -3.48
N THR A 184 6.02 -16.97 -3.31
CA THR A 184 6.56 -18.14 -2.59
C THR A 184 6.86 -17.84 -1.12
N GLU A 185 6.89 -16.57 -0.73
CA GLU A 185 7.16 -16.08 0.63
C GLU A 185 6.24 -14.91 0.95
#